data_8b2612ccf851405cf5c932b14b60f20d
#
_entry.id   8b2612ccf851405cf5c932b14b60f20d
#
_cell.length_a   1.000
_cell.length_b   1.000
_cell.length_c   1.000
_cell.angle_alpha   90.00
_cell.angle_beta   90.00
_cell.angle_gamma   90.00
#
_symmetry.space_group_name_H-M   'P 1'
#
loop_
_entity.id
_entity.type
_entity.pdbx_description
1 polymer ?
#
loop_
_entity_poly.entity_id
_entity_poly.type
_entity_poly.pdbx_seq_one_letter_code
_entity_poly.pdbx_strand_id
1 'polypeptide(L)'
;MSADVELYFDLGSPYAHLALARAEPVIGQPPTLRPVLLGAIFGARGFGSWAASAQREQRVFELEARAERYGLPPIIWPPGWPLNGLAAMRACVWAEAEGGLDRFARAVFEHQFGRGEDISGVPALAAIAAEVGLSAAAMEAAIASDPVKARLRELTEAAWARGVRGIPTVAVDGVLVYGDDQLEQVPLILAAKRVEPLDLHGSPVDQK
;
A
#
# COMPACT_ATOMS: atom_id res chain seq x y z
N MET A 1 -18.07 8.08 14.14
CA MET A 1 -17.76 7.51 12.80
C MET A 1 -16.28 7.16 12.81
N SER A 2 -15.88 5.96 12.30
CA SER A 2 -14.46 5.63 12.12
C SER A 2 -13.88 6.60 11.10
N ALA A 3 -12.69 7.15 11.38
CA ALA A 3 -12.00 8.01 10.41
C ALA A 3 -11.60 7.15 9.19
N ASP A 4 -11.71 7.72 7.99
CA ASP A 4 -11.26 7.05 6.76
C ASP A 4 -9.74 7.03 6.73
N VAL A 5 -9.16 5.83 6.78
CA VAL A 5 -7.72 5.61 6.70
C VAL A 5 -7.44 4.83 5.42
N GLU A 6 -6.71 5.42 4.50
CA GLU A 6 -6.36 4.80 3.22
C GLU A 6 -4.84 4.49 3.17
N LEU A 7 -4.48 3.30 2.72
CA LEU A 7 -3.08 2.91 2.49
C LEU A 7 -2.83 2.77 1.00
N TYR A 8 -2.05 3.69 0.43
CA TYR A 8 -1.56 3.63 -0.95
C TYR A 8 -0.37 2.70 -1.03
N PHE A 9 -0.44 1.72 -1.93
CA PHE A 9 0.57 0.68 -2.05
C PHE A 9 0.82 0.25 -3.50
N ASP A 10 1.97 -0.39 -3.72
CA ASP A 10 2.34 -1.12 -4.93
C ASP A 10 3.03 -2.42 -4.52
N LEU A 11 2.64 -3.54 -5.12
CA LEU A 11 3.17 -4.86 -4.79
C LEU A 11 4.66 -5.02 -5.09
N GLY A 12 5.23 -4.19 -5.96
CA GLY A 12 6.67 -4.14 -6.19
C GLY A 12 7.48 -3.51 -5.06
N SER A 13 6.81 -2.89 -4.06
CA SER A 13 7.45 -2.14 -2.99
C SER A 13 7.62 -2.98 -1.71
N PRO A 14 8.85 -3.32 -1.31
CA PRO A 14 9.09 -4.01 -0.04
C PRO A 14 8.74 -3.14 1.18
N TYR A 15 8.82 -1.81 1.07
CA TYR A 15 8.33 -0.90 2.12
C TYR A 15 6.81 -1.01 2.30
N ALA A 16 6.06 -1.21 1.19
CA ALA A 16 4.61 -1.42 1.26
C ALA A 16 4.27 -2.78 1.88
N HIS A 17 5.09 -3.81 1.65
CA HIS A 17 4.98 -5.10 2.35
C HIS A 17 5.09 -4.91 3.87
N LEU A 18 6.15 -4.24 4.36
CA LEU A 18 6.32 -3.96 5.78
C LEU A 18 5.17 -3.13 6.36
N ALA A 19 4.74 -2.11 5.62
CA ALA A 19 3.63 -1.26 6.05
C ALA A 19 2.32 -2.03 6.17
N LEU A 20 1.95 -2.84 5.17
CA LEU A 20 0.70 -3.60 5.19
C LEU A 20 0.69 -4.66 6.30
N ALA A 21 1.83 -5.30 6.58
CA ALA A 21 1.94 -6.26 7.67
C ALA A 21 1.68 -5.62 9.05
N ARG A 22 2.02 -4.32 9.20
CA ARG A 22 1.93 -3.58 10.48
C ARG A 22 0.71 -2.66 10.58
N ALA A 23 0.06 -2.35 9.45
CA ALA A 23 -0.93 -1.27 9.40
C ALA A 23 -2.04 -1.44 10.44
N GLU A 24 -2.72 -2.58 10.44
CA GLU A 24 -3.84 -2.80 11.35
C GLU A 24 -3.44 -2.78 12.84
N PRO A 25 -2.41 -3.53 13.30
CA PRO A 25 -2.01 -3.48 14.70
C PRO A 25 -1.48 -2.12 15.16
N VAL A 26 -0.83 -1.35 14.30
CA VAL A 26 -0.31 -0.02 14.65
C VAL A 26 -1.40 1.05 14.63
N ILE A 27 -2.27 1.03 13.63
CA ILE A 27 -3.33 2.04 13.44
C ILE A 27 -4.52 1.77 14.35
N GLY A 28 -4.75 0.50 14.74
CA GLY A 28 -5.90 0.07 15.55
C GLY A 28 -7.17 -0.18 14.73
N GLN A 29 -7.07 -0.10 13.40
CA GLN A 29 -8.14 -0.45 12.46
C GLN A 29 -7.53 -0.82 11.09
N PRO A 30 -8.18 -1.68 10.28
CA PRO A 30 -7.71 -1.98 8.95
C PRO A 30 -7.85 -0.73 8.04
N PRO A 31 -6.81 -0.36 7.29
CA PRO A 31 -6.91 0.71 6.31
C PRO A 31 -7.62 0.23 5.04
N THR A 32 -8.30 1.15 4.35
CA THR A 32 -8.76 0.92 2.98
C THR A 32 -7.56 0.91 2.04
N LEU A 33 -7.32 -0.20 1.34
CA LEU A 33 -6.19 -0.35 0.43
C LEU A 33 -6.44 0.39 -0.89
N ARG A 34 -5.43 1.11 -1.39
CA ARG A 34 -5.46 1.88 -2.64
C ARG A 34 -4.30 1.47 -3.53
N PRO A 35 -4.54 0.59 -4.52
CA PRO A 35 -3.50 0.18 -5.45
C PRO A 35 -3.11 1.30 -6.41
N VAL A 36 -1.81 1.58 -6.55
CA VAL A 36 -1.26 2.59 -7.45
C VAL A 36 0.02 2.11 -8.11
N LEU A 37 0.39 2.66 -9.26
CA LEU A 37 1.64 2.33 -9.94
C LEU A 37 2.78 3.21 -9.45
N LEU A 38 3.67 2.65 -8.64
CA LEU A 38 4.88 3.33 -8.15
C LEU A 38 5.79 3.78 -9.29
N GLY A 39 5.91 2.97 -10.34
CA GLY A 39 6.71 3.32 -11.52
C GLY A 39 6.19 4.58 -12.24
N ALA A 40 4.88 4.79 -12.31
CA ALA A 40 4.28 6.00 -12.86
C ALA A 40 4.54 7.22 -11.95
N ILE A 41 4.45 7.05 -10.63
CA ILE A 41 4.78 8.11 -9.65
C ILE A 41 6.25 8.51 -9.77
N PHE A 42 7.17 7.56 -9.92
CA PHE A 42 8.59 7.85 -10.14
C PHE A 42 8.83 8.59 -11.46
N GLY A 43 8.19 8.14 -12.54
CA GLY A 43 8.26 8.81 -13.85
C GLY A 43 7.81 10.26 -13.79
N ALA A 44 6.70 10.55 -13.10
CA ALA A 44 6.20 11.91 -12.90
C ALA A 44 7.14 12.80 -12.06
N ARG A 45 7.98 12.20 -11.22
CA ARG A 45 9.00 12.90 -10.41
C ARG A 45 10.36 13.04 -11.10
N GLY A 46 10.57 12.39 -12.24
CA GLY A 46 11.88 12.32 -12.90
C GLY A 46 12.90 11.44 -12.15
N PHE A 47 12.45 10.52 -11.31
CA PHE A 47 13.32 9.61 -10.56
C PHE A 47 13.20 8.16 -11.08
N GLY A 48 14.28 7.40 -10.91
CA GLY A 48 14.29 5.94 -11.09
C GLY A 48 14.11 5.19 -9.77
N SER A 49 13.89 3.88 -9.87
CA SER A 49 13.87 3.02 -8.68
C SER A 49 15.27 2.87 -8.10
N TRP A 50 15.40 3.02 -6.77
CA TRP A 50 16.63 2.72 -6.05
C TRP A 50 17.09 1.26 -6.23
N ALA A 51 16.14 0.35 -6.49
CA ALA A 51 16.43 -1.06 -6.72
C ALA A 51 17.32 -1.32 -7.96
N ALA A 52 17.38 -0.36 -8.89
CA ALA A 52 18.27 -0.38 -10.05
C ALA A 52 19.48 0.56 -9.89
N SER A 53 19.74 1.08 -8.68
CA SER A 53 20.84 2.01 -8.42
C SER A 53 21.93 1.40 -7.55
N ALA A 54 23.05 2.14 -7.39
CA ALA A 54 24.13 1.75 -6.48
C ALA A 54 23.72 1.67 -4.99
N GLN A 55 22.54 2.21 -4.63
CA GLN A 55 22.02 2.15 -3.26
C GLN A 55 21.31 0.82 -2.94
N ARG A 56 21.18 -0.10 -3.91
CA ARG A 56 20.39 -1.32 -3.75
C ARG A 56 20.80 -2.16 -2.54
N GLU A 57 22.08 -2.47 -2.40
CA GLU A 57 22.57 -3.31 -1.30
C GLU A 57 22.32 -2.68 0.07
N GLN A 58 22.59 -1.38 0.21
CA GLN A 58 22.30 -0.65 1.44
C GLN A 58 20.82 -0.67 1.79
N ARG A 59 19.94 -0.44 0.81
CA ARG A 59 18.49 -0.43 1.02
C ARG A 59 17.93 -1.80 1.34
N VAL A 60 18.46 -2.86 0.74
CA VAL A 60 18.14 -4.26 1.10
C VAL A 60 18.47 -4.51 2.56
N PHE A 61 19.69 -4.19 2.99
CA PHE A 61 20.10 -4.34 4.38
C PHE A 61 19.23 -3.53 5.35
N GLU A 62 18.91 -2.27 5.02
CA GLU A 62 18.01 -1.44 5.83
C GLU A 62 16.60 -2.05 5.96
N LEU A 63 16.05 -2.64 4.90
CA LEU A 63 14.74 -3.28 4.91
C LEU A 63 14.72 -4.55 5.75
N GLU A 64 15.75 -5.39 5.65
CA GLU A 64 15.90 -6.59 6.48
C GLU A 64 16.02 -6.23 7.97
N ALA A 65 16.83 -5.24 8.30
CA ALA A 65 16.94 -4.71 9.67
C ALA A 65 15.62 -4.09 10.18
N ARG A 66 14.82 -3.48 9.30
CA ARG A 66 13.48 -2.98 9.65
C ARG A 66 12.52 -4.12 9.94
N ALA A 67 12.49 -5.17 9.09
CA ALA A 67 11.63 -6.34 9.31
C ALA A 67 11.93 -6.99 10.68
N GLU A 68 13.21 -7.20 11.00
CA GLU A 68 13.63 -7.72 12.29
C GLU A 68 13.18 -6.83 13.45
N ARG A 69 13.44 -5.52 13.38
CA ARG A 69 13.02 -4.54 14.41
C ARG A 69 11.51 -4.51 14.63
N TYR A 70 10.74 -4.75 13.57
CA TYR A 70 9.27 -4.80 13.64
C TYR A 70 8.74 -6.15 14.10
N GLY A 71 9.62 -7.15 14.34
CA GLY A 71 9.19 -8.51 14.69
C GLY A 71 8.50 -9.24 13.55
N LEU A 72 8.72 -8.84 12.31
CA LEU A 72 8.20 -9.48 11.11
C LEU A 72 9.12 -10.63 10.67
N PRO A 73 8.59 -11.62 9.92
CA PRO A 73 9.43 -12.62 9.27
C PRO A 73 10.52 -11.99 8.40
N PRO A 74 11.68 -12.66 8.22
CA PRO A 74 12.72 -12.19 7.32
C PRO A 74 12.20 -12.03 5.88
N ILE A 75 12.67 -10.99 5.19
CA ILE A 75 12.36 -10.80 3.77
C ILE A 75 13.17 -11.81 2.96
N ILE A 76 12.49 -12.61 2.14
CA ILE A 76 13.10 -13.49 1.16
C ILE A 76 12.96 -12.85 -0.21
N TRP A 77 14.08 -12.44 -0.78
CA TRP A 77 14.07 -11.71 -2.06
C TRP A 77 13.89 -12.66 -3.23
N PRO A 78 12.90 -12.43 -4.12
CA PRO A 78 12.77 -13.25 -5.31
C PRO A 78 13.95 -13.08 -6.26
N PRO A 79 14.38 -14.14 -6.96
CA PRO A 79 15.44 -14.05 -7.95
C PRO A 79 15.12 -12.98 -9.01
N GLY A 80 16.09 -12.13 -9.31
CA GLY A 80 15.93 -11.08 -10.31
C GLY A 80 15.10 -9.86 -9.86
N TRP A 81 14.73 -9.76 -8.57
CA TRP A 81 14.05 -8.57 -8.07
C TRP A 81 14.86 -7.29 -8.37
N PRO A 82 14.25 -6.17 -8.81
CA PRO A 82 12.81 -5.88 -8.84
C PRO A 82 12.09 -6.52 -10.04
N LEU A 83 10.91 -7.08 -9.79
CA LEU A 83 10.07 -7.73 -10.77
C LEU A 83 9.11 -6.76 -11.48
N ASN A 84 8.60 -7.16 -12.64
CA ASN A 84 7.54 -6.39 -13.29
C ASN A 84 6.19 -6.63 -12.59
N GLY A 85 5.77 -5.71 -11.74
CA GLY A 85 4.53 -5.79 -10.95
C GLY A 85 3.27 -5.35 -11.68
N LEU A 86 3.32 -4.95 -12.97
CA LEU A 86 2.16 -4.34 -13.64
C LEU A 86 0.93 -5.27 -13.69
N ALA A 87 1.12 -6.55 -13.99
CA ALA A 87 0.03 -7.54 -13.99
C ALA A 87 -0.56 -7.71 -12.57
N ALA A 88 0.31 -7.80 -11.56
CA ALA A 88 -0.11 -7.91 -10.16
C ALA A 88 -0.92 -6.69 -9.70
N MET A 89 -0.53 -5.46 -10.08
CA MET A 89 -1.29 -4.25 -9.74
C MET A 89 -2.64 -4.18 -10.47
N ARG A 90 -2.75 -4.67 -11.70
CA ARG A 90 -4.03 -4.84 -12.39
C ARG A 90 -4.92 -5.88 -11.69
N ALA A 91 -4.32 -6.98 -11.23
CA ALA A 91 -5.03 -7.99 -10.44
C ALA A 91 -5.55 -7.42 -9.12
N CYS A 92 -4.83 -6.49 -8.47
CA CYS A 92 -5.33 -5.77 -7.29
C CYS A 92 -6.60 -4.95 -7.61
N VAL A 93 -6.63 -4.24 -8.75
CA VAL A 93 -7.82 -3.47 -9.16
C VAL A 93 -9.02 -4.39 -9.41
N TRP A 94 -8.80 -5.54 -10.05
CA TRP A 94 -9.83 -6.55 -10.20
C TRP A 94 -10.28 -7.11 -8.85
N ALA A 95 -9.33 -7.48 -7.98
CA ALA A 95 -9.63 -8.03 -6.66
C ALA A 95 -10.39 -7.03 -5.77
N GLU A 96 -10.19 -5.71 -5.95
CA GLU A 96 -10.99 -4.66 -5.30
C GLU A 96 -12.47 -4.77 -5.70
N ALA A 97 -12.75 -4.91 -7.00
CA ALA A 97 -14.11 -5.06 -7.51
C ALA A 97 -14.79 -6.35 -7.04
N GLU A 98 -14.02 -7.42 -6.81
CA GLU A 98 -14.49 -8.70 -6.26
C GLU A 98 -14.57 -8.70 -4.71
N GLY A 99 -14.28 -7.58 -4.03
CA GLY A 99 -14.26 -7.51 -2.57
C GLY A 99 -13.17 -8.34 -1.91
N GLY A 100 -12.09 -8.65 -2.64
CA GLY A 100 -11.00 -9.51 -2.20
C GLY A 100 -9.62 -8.87 -2.11
N LEU A 101 -9.52 -7.54 -2.26
CA LEU A 101 -8.23 -6.85 -2.39
C LEU A 101 -7.28 -7.10 -1.21
N ASP A 102 -7.74 -7.00 0.04
CA ASP A 102 -6.85 -7.16 1.20
C ASP A 102 -6.23 -8.57 1.24
N ARG A 103 -7.06 -9.62 1.16
CA ARG A 103 -6.55 -11.00 1.19
C ARG A 103 -5.66 -11.33 -0.01
N PHE A 104 -5.95 -10.79 -1.20
CA PHE A 104 -5.13 -10.98 -2.39
C PHE A 104 -3.79 -10.25 -2.27
N ALA A 105 -3.77 -8.99 -1.88
CA ALA A 105 -2.54 -8.21 -1.73
C ALA A 105 -1.61 -8.82 -0.68
N ARG A 106 -2.15 -9.26 0.47
CA ARG A 106 -1.38 -9.94 1.52
C ARG A 106 -0.78 -11.25 1.01
N ALA A 107 -1.56 -12.06 0.29
CA ALA A 107 -1.06 -13.31 -0.28
C ALA A 107 0.05 -13.05 -1.31
N VAL A 108 -0.10 -12.08 -2.20
CA VAL A 108 0.94 -11.73 -3.17
C VAL A 108 2.23 -11.26 -2.47
N PHE A 109 2.13 -10.44 -1.43
CA PHE A 109 3.30 -10.04 -0.64
C PHE A 109 3.96 -11.21 0.07
N GLU A 110 3.17 -12.15 0.61
CA GLU A 110 3.67 -13.37 1.25
C GLU A 110 4.42 -14.25 0.23
N HIS A 111 3.85 -14.48 -0.95
CA HIS A 111 4.54 -15.21 -2.01
C HIS A 111 5.84 -14.51 -2.44
N GLN A 112 5.78 -13.19 -2.66
CA GLN A 112 6.92 -12.43 -3.16
C GLN A 112 8.04 -12.27 -2.11
N PHE A 113 7.72 -11.75 -0.93
CA PHE A 113 8.70 -11.37 0.08
C PHE A 113 8.78 -12.31 1.29
N GLY A 114 7.76 -13.14 1.51
CA GLY A 114 7.78 -14.17 2.53
C GLY A 114 8.39 -15.48 2.04
N ARG A 115 8.20 -15.81 0.74
CA ARG A 115 8.70 -17.06 0.12
C ARG A 115 9.74 -16.84 -0.98
N GLY A 116 9.96 -15.61 -1.41
CA GLY A 116 10.91 -15.27 -2.48
C GLY A 116 10.47 -15.76 -3.86
N GLU A 117 9.18 -15.82 -4.13
CA GLU A 117 8.63 -16.33 -5.38
C GLU A 117 8.49 -15.22 -6.43
N ASP A 118 8.64 -15.58 -7.70
CA ASP A 118 8.42 -14.66 -8.82
C ASP A 118 6.91 -14.54 -9.11
N ILE A 119 6.33 -13.37 -8.79
CA ILE A 119 4.92 -13.03 -9.01
C ILE A 119 4.66 -12.26 -10.31
N SER A 120 5.64 -12.11 -11.18
CA SER A 120 5.50 -11.33 -12.43
C SER A 120 4.65 -12.03 -13.48
N GLY A 121 4.55 -13.35 -13.39
CA GLY A 121 3.80 -14.19 -14.33
C GLY A 121 2.32 -14.31 -14.00
N VAL A 122 1.46 -14.28 -15.04
CA VAL A 122 0.00 -14.48 -14.89
C VAL A 122 -0.33 -15.81 -14.20
N PRO A 123 0.33 -16.95 -14.51
CA PRO A 123 0.04 -18.22 -13.83
C PRO A 123 0.28 -18.17 -12.31
N ALA A 124 1.33 -17.50 -11.85
CA ALA A 124 1.60 -17.33 -10.43
C ALA A 124 0.47 -16.52 -9.74
N LEU A 125 0.06 -15.40 -10.34
CA LEU A 125 -1.05 -14.59 -9.84
C LEU A 125 -2.39 -15.35 -9.84
N ALA A 126 -2.63 -16.18 -10.85
CA ALA A 126 -3.82 -17.03 -10.95
C ALA A 126 -3.88 -18.06 -9.81
N ALA A 127 -2.74 -18.69 -9.51
CA ALA A 127 -2.63 -19.61 -8.39
C ALA A 127 -2.90 -18.93 -7.05
N ILE A 128 -2.32 -17.74 -6.83
CA ILE A 128 -2.54 -16.93 -5.63
C ILE A 128 -4.02 -16.50 -5.51
N ALA A 129 -4.64 -16.08 -6.63
CA ALA A 129 -6.06 -15.73 -6.63
C ALA A 129 -6.93 -16.92 -6.18
N ALA A 130 -6.65 -18.12 -6.71
CA ALA A 130 -7.37 -19.34 -6.32
C ALA A 130 -7.12 -19.70 -4.85
N GLU A 131 -5.91 -19.57 -4.33
CA GLU A 131 -5.55 -19.81 -2.93
C GLU A 131 -6.41 -18.96 -1.97
N VAL A 132 -6.67 -17.71 -2.33
CA VAL A 132 -7.50 -16.81 -1.50
C VAL A 132 -9.00 -16.82 -1.85
N GLY A 133 -9.46 -17.83 -2.62
CA GLY A 133 -10.86 -18.01 -2.95
C GLY A 133 -11.41 -17.02 -3.99
N LEU A 134 -10.55 -16.52 -4.87
CA LEU A 134 -10.92 -15.70 -6.01
C LEU A 134 -10.82 -16.52 -7.32
N SER A 135 -11.57 -16.10 -8.36
CA SER A 135 -11.58 -16.82 -9.64
C SER A 135 -10.32 -16.53 -10.46
N ALA A 136 -9.42 -17.51 -10.60
CA ALA A 136 -8.22 -17.41 -11.43
C ALA A 136 -8.57 -17.01 -12.88
N ALA A 137 -9.56 -17.66 -13.48
CA ALA A 137 -9.97 -17.36 -14.87
C ALA A 137 -10.54 -15.95 -15.04
N ALA A 138 -11.31 -15.45 -14.04
CA ALA A 138 -11.82 -14.09 -14.07
C ALA A 138 -10.67 -13.08 -13.92
N MET A 139 -9.68 -13.34 -13.07
CA MET A 139 -8.49 -12.52 -12.92
C MET A 139 -7.70 -12.41 -14.22
N GLU A 140 -7.42 -13.55 -14.88
CA GLU A 140 -6.69 -13.59 -16.15
C GLU A 140 -7.38 -12.75 -17.25
N ALA A 141 -8.70 -12.86 -17.37
CA ALA A 141 -9.48 -12.04 -18.29
C ALA A 141 -9.43 -10.54 -17.92
N ALA A 142 -9.56 -10.23 -16.62
CA ALA A 142 -9.63 -8.87 -16.13
C ALA A 142 -8.35 -8.08 -16.32
N ILE A 143 -7.17 -8.65 -16.03
CA ILE A 143 -5.88 -7.95 -16.13
C ILE A 143 -5.53 -7.52 -17.58
N ALA A 144 -6.09 -8.21 -18.57
CA ALA A 144 -5.93 -7.88 -19.98
C ALA A 144 -6.93 -6.81 -20.45
N SER A 145 -8.02 -6.58 -19.70
CA SER A 145 -9.13 -5.71 -20.08
C SER A 145 -8.77 -4.22 -20.00
N ASP A 146 -9.36 -3.44 -20.92
CA ASP A 146 -9.14 -1.98 -20.92
C ASP A 146 -9.76 -1.26 -19.71
N PRO A 147 -10.93 -1.68 -19.17
CA PRO A 147 -11.46 -1.08 -17.94
C PRO A 147 -10.52 -1.19 -16.74
N VAL A 148 -9.89 -2.36 -16.50
CA VAL A 148 -8.93 -2.55 -15.41
C VAL A 148 -7.67 -1.70 -15.61
N LYS A 149 -7.16 -1.63 -16.85
CA LYS A 149 -6.00 -0.78 -17.18
C LYS A 149 -6.31 0.71 -16.96
N ALA A 150 -7.49 1.15 -17.41
CA ALA A 150 -7.95 2.53 -17.22
C ALA A 150 -8.12 2.85 -15.74
N ARG A 151 -8.77 1.96 -14.98
CA ARG A 151 -9.01 2.14 -13.55
C ARG A 151 -7.71 2.27 -12.75
N LEU A 152 -6.70 1.43 -13.02
CA LEU A 152 -5.39 1.53 -12.35
C LEU A 152 -4.70 2.87 -12.66
N ARG A 153 -4.83 3.37 -13.88
CA ARG A 153 -4.31 4.69 -14.26
C ARG A 153 -5.02 5.80 -13.49
N GLU A 154 -6.34 5.80 -13.48
CA GLU A 154 -7.17 6.77 -12.75
C GLU A 154 -6.82 6.80 -11.24
N LEU A 155 -6.68 5.63 -10.60
CA LEU A 155 -6.30 5.54 -9.20
C LEU A 155 -4.92 6.16 -8.95
N THR A 156 -3.98 5.91 -9.86
CA THR A 156 -2.61 6.46 -9.75
C THR A 156 -2.61 7.97 -9.95
N GLU A 157 -3.35 8.49 -10.94
CA GLU A 157 -3.49 9.92 -11.21
C GLU A 157 -4.20 10.64 -10.06
N ALA A 158 -5.25 10.04 -9.51
CA ALA A 158 -5.96 10.58 -8.35
C ALA A 158 -5.06 10.63 -7.09
N ALA A 159 -4.27 9.59 -6.85
CA ALA A 159 -3.30 9.57 -5.76
C ALA A 159 -2.24 10.69 -5.94
N TRP A 160 -1.74 10.86 -7.15
CA TRP A 160 -0.81 11.95 -7.48
C TRP A 160 -1.44 13.32 -7.24
N ALA A 161 -2.67 13.54 -7.69
CA ALA A 161 -3.40 14.80 -7.48
C ALA A 161 -3.62 15.10 -5.99
N ARG A 162 -3.80 14.08 -5.15
CA ARG A 162 -3.90 14.19 -3.67
C ARG A 162 -2.56 14.44 -2.98
N GLY A 163 -1.45 14.44 -3.69
CA GLY A 163 -0.12 14.68 -3.12
C GLY A 163 0.68 13.42 -2.77
N VAL A 164 0.22 12.21 -3.10
CA VAL A 164 1.01 10.98 -2.93
C VAL A 164 2.24 11.04 -3.85
N ARG A 165 3.43 10.95 -3.28
CA ARG A 165 4.72 11.11 -3.98
C ARG A 165 5.64 9.90 -3.82
N GLY A 166 5.18 8.87 -3.15
CA GLY A 166 5.90 7.61 -2.89
C GLY A 166 5.02 6.61 -2.19
N ILE A 167 5.51 5.40 -2.02
CA ILE A 167 4.79 4.26 -1.46
C ILE A 167 5.68 3.59 -0.39
N PRO A 168 5.09 3.15 0.76
CA PRO A 168 3.71 3.31 1.18
C PRO A 168 3.39 4.75 1.59
N THR A 169 2.14 5.16 1.42
CA THR A 169 1.61 6.40 1.99
C THR A 169 0.26 6.10 2.64
N VAL A 170 0.09 6.50 3.91
CA VAL A 170 -1.21 6.45 4.58
C VAL A 170 -1.84 7.83 4.52
N ALA A 171 -3.10 7.90 4.08
CA ALA A 171 -3.90 9.11 4.14
C ALA A 171 -4.92 9.01 5.27
N VAL A 172 -4.97 10.04 6.12
CA VAL A 172 -5.93 10.17 7.20
C VAL A 172 -6.54 11.57 7.11
N ASP A 173 -7.81 11.67 6.75
CA ASP A 173 -8.51 12.96 6.64
C ASP A 173 -7.72 14.06 5.92
N GLY A 174 -7.07 13.71 4.82
CA GLY A 174 -6.27 14.63 4.01
C GLY A 174 -4.82 14.84 4.46
N VAL A 175 -4.42 14.33 5.62
CA VAL A 175 -3.01 14.29 6.04
C VAL A 175 -2.35 13.06 5.42
N LEU A 176 -1.18 13.25 4.80
CA LEU A 176 -0.40 12.15 4.20
C LEU A 176 0.81 11.81 5.08
N VAL A 177 0.91 10.55 5.47
CA VAL A 177 2.03 9.97 6.20
C VAL A 177 2.78 9.03 5.26
N TYR A 178 4.01 9.39 4.88
CA TYR A 178 4.83 8.64 3.93
C TYR A 178 5.87 7.79 4.65
N GLY A 179 5.95 6.53 4.27
CA GLY A 179 6.94 5.57 4.76
C GLY A 179 6.37 4.56 5.76
N ASP A 180 6.90 3.34 5.73
CA ASP A 180 6.57 2.28 6.68
C ASP A 180 7.00 2.61 8.12
N ASP A 181 8.04 3.42 8.25
CA ASP A 181 8.63 3.89 9.50
C ASP A 181 7.90 5.09 10.14
N GLN A 182 6.86 5.58 9.49
CA GLN A 182 6.04 6.68 9.99
C GLN A 182 4.63 6.24 10.40
N LEU A 183 4.31 4.95 10.35
CA LEU A 183 2.97 4.43 10.67
C LEU A 183 2.50 4.82 12.06
N GLU A 184 3.38 4.94 13.04
CA GLU A 184 3.09 5.33 14.42
C GLU A 184 2.55 6.77 14.56
N GLN A 185 2.68 7.60 13.52
CA GLN A 185 2.07 8.93 13.49
C GLN A 185 0.55 8.86 13.23
N VAL A 186 0.07 7.80 12.56
CA VAL A 186 -1.34 7.68 12.17
C VAL A 186 -2.28 7.68 13.39
N PRO A 187 -2.06 6.85 14.42
CA PRO A 187 -2.91 6.90 15.63
C PRO A 187 -2.84 8.24 16.36
N LEU A 188 -1.73 8.97 16.31
CA LEU A 188 -1.61 10.30 16.91
C LEU A 188 -2.48 11.32 16.17
N ILE A 189 -2.49 11.26 14.84
CA ILE A 189 -3.36 12.12 14.00
C ILE A 189 -4.83 11.80 14.28
N LEU A 190 -5.19 10.51 14.36
CA LEU A 190 -6.55 10.07 14.67
C LEU A 190 -6.99 10.54 16.07
N ALA A 191 -6.10 10.50 17.08
CA ALA A 191 -6.38 10.94 18.42
C ALA A 191 -6.56 12.47 18.50
N ALA A 192 -5.69 13.23 17.84
CA ALA A 192 -5.76 14.69 17.81
C ALA A 192 -7.09 15.20 17.22
N LYS A 193 -7.66 14.47 16.26
CA LYS A 193 -8.94 14.83 15.63
C LYS A 193 -10.18 14.42 16.43
N ARG A 194 -10.03 13.49 17.37
CA ARG A 194 -11.13 13.10 18.30
C ARG A 194 -11.33 14.11 19.43
N VAL A 195 -10.33 14.95 19.68
CA VAL A 195 -10.45 16.06 20.63
C VAL A 195 -11.16 17.19 19.91
N GLU A 196 -12.49 17.32 20.08
CA GLU A 196 -13.22 18.49 19.62
C GLU A 196 -12.55 19.75 20.19
N PRO A 197 -12.45 20.85 19.40
CA PRO A 197 -11.96 22.10 19.95
C PRO A 197 -12.85 22.47 21.15
N LEU A 198 -12.25 22.61 22.34
CA LEU A 198 -12.90 23.19 23.49
C LEU A 198 -13.55 24.51 23.04
N ASP A 199 -14.87 24.60 23.20
CA ASP A 199 -15.63 25.79 22.87
C ASP A 199 -15.16 26.93 23.81
N LEU A 200 -14.15 27.69 23.35
CA LEU A 200 -13.57 28.83 24.07
C LEU A 200 -14.46 30.07 24.00
N HIS A 201 -15.66 29.96 23.46
CA HIS A 201 -16.67 31.00 23.51
C HIS A 201 -17.54 30.81 24.77
N GLY A 202 -16.96 31.17 25.91
CA GLY A 202 -17.71 31.38 27.13
C GLY A 202 -18.87 32.36 26.87
N SER A 203 -20.05 31.94 27.25
CA SER A 203 -21.29 32.73 27.27
C SER A 203 -21.06 34.13 27.84
N PRO A 204 -21.70 35.17 27.30
CA PRO A 204 -21.60 36.51 27.90
C PRO A 204 -22.19 36.47 29.30
N VAL A 205 -21.41 36.97 30.26
CA VAL A 205 -21.85 37.21 31.61
C VAL A 205 -22.93 38.28 31.55
N ASP A 206 -24.18 37.90 31.82
CA ASP A 206 -25.27 38.83 32.08
C ASP A 206 -24.92 39.71 33.29
N GLN A 207 -24.58 40.96 33.02
CA GLN A 207 -24.55 41.98 34.04
C GLN A 207 -25.98 42.49 34.23
N LYS A 208 -26.57 42.18 35.38
CA LYS A 208 -27.63 42.93 35.99
C LYS A 208 -27.11 43.71 37.18
#